data_bc22d0d39e3903a8df116edaf861fae8
#
_entry.id   bc22d0d39e3903a8df116edaf861fae8
#
_cell.length_a   1.000
_cell.length_b   1.000
_cell.length_c   1.000
_cell.angle_alpha   90.00
_cell.angle_beta   90.00
_cell.angle_gamma   90.00
#
_symmetry.space_group_name_H-M   'P 1'
#
loop_
_entity.id
_entity.type
_entity.pdbx_description
1 polymer ?
#
loop_
_entity_poly.entity_id
_entity_poly.type
_entity_poly.pdbx_seq_one_letter_code
_entity_poly.pdbx_strand_id
1 'polypeptide(L)'
;MTIDLRGMTPLIQVFDMPTSLKFYCDVLGFEIVQADSNTTAPNHNWVWLKRGEIDLMLNTAYEYDKRPPAPDPHRVASHGDTGLFIGAPDVDAIYAHLRTKGLDMKEPKIAPYGMKQLYVRDPDGYGICFQWKANG
;
A
#
# COMPACT_ATOMS: atom_id res chain seq x y z
N MET A 1 20.02 -21.75 -19.87
CA MET A 1 19.05 -22.31 -18.89
C MET A 1 17.86 -21.37 -18.78
N THR A 2 16.67 -21.92 -18.80
CA THR A 2 15.43 -21.15 -18.63
C THR A 2 14.95 -21.30 -17.21
N ILE A 3 14.56 -20.18 -16.60
CA ILE A 3 14.00 -20.14 -15.24
C ILE A 3 12.50 -19.89 -15.37
N ASP A 4 11.70 -20.70 -14.73
CA ASP A 4 10.24 -20.54 -14.72
C ASP A 4 9.82 -19.67 -13.52
N LEU A 5 9.51 -18.40 -13.78
CA LEU A 5 9.05 -17.45 -12.76
C LEU A 5 7.58 -17.15 -12.98
N ARG A 6 6.77 -17.22 -11.91
CA ARG A 6 5.30 -17.18 -12.04
C ARG A 6 4.62 -16.05 -11.31
N GLY A 7 5.31 -14.98 -11.05
CA GLY A 7 4.74 -13.80 -10.44
C GLY A 7 5.59 -13.27 -9.32
N MET A 8 5.12 -12.18 -8.75
CA MET A 8 5.81 -11.51 -7.66
C MET A 8 4.78 -10.83 -6.78
N THR A 9 4.91 -10.99 -5.47
CA THR A 9 4.06 -10.30 -4.52
C THR A 9 4.94 -9.53 -3.55
N PRO A 10 4.84 -8.19 -3.51
CA PRO A 10 5.58 -7.40 -2.52
C PRO A 10 5.12 -7.72 -1.10
N LEU A 11 6.06 -7.75 -0.17
CA LEU A 11 5.75 -7.81 1.25
C LEU A 11 6.35 -6.58 1.90
N ILE A 12 5.52 -5.80 2.60
CA ILE A 12 5.97 -4.63 3.34
C ILE A 12 5.74 -4.83 4.84
N GLN A 13 6.61 -4.23 5.63
CA GLN A 13 6.56 -4.31 7.09
C GLN A 13 5.71 -3.16 7.62
N VAL A 14 4.73 -3.48 8.45
CA VAL A 14 3.83 -2.48 9.03
C VAL A 14 4.03 -2.41 10.54
N PHE A 15 3.85 -1.22 11.10
CA PHE A 15 3.97 -1.02 12.54
C PHE A 15 2.73 -1.50 13.29
N ASP A 16 1.56 -1.19 12.77
CA ASP A 16 0.26 -1.49 13.41
C ASP A 16 -0.71 -2.05 12.38
N MET A 17 -0.97 -3.35 12.46
CA MET A 17 -1.81 -4.03 11.46
C MET A 17 -3.21 -3.43 11.35
N PRO A 18 -3.94 -3.15 12.45
CA PRO A 18 -5.26 -2.53 12.32
C PRO A 18 -5.26 -1.21 11.54
N THR A 19 -4.28 -0.35 11.79
CA THR A 19 -4.13 0.92 11.07
C THR A 19 -3.88 0.69 9.58
N SER A 20 -3.01 -0.26 9.25
CA SER A 20 -2.68 -0.59 7.86
C SER A 20 -3.87 -1.22 7.14
N LEU A 21 -4.61 -2.10 7.79
CA LEU A 21 -5.81 -2.71 7.20
C LEU A 21 -6.89 -1.66 6.95
N LYS A 22 -7.04 -0.69 7.83
CA LYS A 22 -7.98 0.41 7.60
C LYS A 22 -7.60 1.18 6.35
N PHE A 23 -6.32 1.46 6.17
CA PHE A 23 -5.85 2.17 4.96
C PHE A 23 -6.03 1.32 3.70
N TYR A 24 -5.50 0.11 3.67
CA TYR A 24 -5.52 -0.71 2.46
C TYR A 24 -6.90 -1.27 2.14
N CYS A 25 -7.67 -1.69 3.15
CA CYS A 25 -8.98 -2.30 2.92
C CYS A 25 -10.11 -1.26 2.87
N ASP A 26 -10.21 -0.38 3.89
CA ASP A 26 -11.33 0.56 3.96
C ASP A 26 -11.16 1.74 3.01
N VAL A 27 -9.93 2.23 2.83
CA VAL A 27 -9.67 3.38 1.97
C VAL A 27 -9.37 2.97 0.54
N LEU A 28 -8.46 2.03 0.31
CA LEU A 28 -8.06 1.61 -1.04
C LEU A 28 -8.90 0.46 -1.61
N GLY A 29 -9.68 -0.24 -0.78
CA GLY A 29 -10.58 -1.28 -1.26
C GLY A 29 -9.96 -2.65 -1.47
N PHE A 30 -8.80 -2.94 -0.88
CA PHE A 30 -8.22 -4.29 -0.92
C PHE A 30 -9.03 -5.25 -0.06
N GLU A 31 -8.99 -6.52 -0.41
CA GLU A 31 -9.60 -7.60 0.35
C GLU A 31 -8.51 -8.51 0.93
N ILE A 32 -8.73 -9.01 2.16
CA ILE A 32 -7.87 -10.01 2.76
C ILE A 32 -8.23 -11.36 2.14
N VAL A 33 -7.30 -11.96 1.42
CA VAL A 33 -7.51 -13.28 0.82
C VAL A 33 -6.85 -14.40 1.62
N GLN A 34 -5.88 -14.06 2.47
CA GLN A 34 -5.23 -14.99 3.38
C GLN A 34 -4.63 -14.23 4.57
N ALA A 35 -4.60 -14.89 5.73
CA ALA A 35 -4.03 -14.34 6.96
C ALA A 35 -3.40 -15.46 7.77
N ASP A 36 -2.53 -15.11 8.72
CA ASP A 36 -1.96 -16.11 9.61
C ASP A 36 -3.05 -16.74 10.49
N SER A 37 -2.92 -18.03 10.77
CA SER A 37 -3.94 -18.81 11.48
C SER A 37 -3.94 -18.60 12.99
N ASN A 38 -2.89 -17.97 13.52
CA ASN A 38 -2.68 -17.82 14.98
C ASN A 38 -3.32 -16.56 15.56
N THR A 39 -3.93 -15.74 14.73
CA THR A 39 -4.48 -14.45 15.13
C THR A 39 -5.88 -14.25 14.57
N THR A 40 -6.58 -13.25 15.09
CA THR A 40 -7.92 -12.86 14.63
C THR A 40 -7.90 -11.41 14.16
N ALA A 41 -8.76 -11.11 13.18
CA ALA A 41 -8.91 -9.75 12.67
C ALA A 41 -9.27 -8.77 13.80
N PRO A 42 -8.76 -7.53 13.82
CA PRO A 42 -7.81 -6.97 12.86
C PRO A 42 -6.34 -7.13 13.26
N ASN A 43 -6.03 -7.98 14.24
CA ASN A 43 -4.71 -8.09 14.86
C ASN A 43 -3.86 -9.22 14.28
N HIS A 44 -3.98 -9.45 12.96
CA HIS A 44 -3.14 -10.41 12.26
C HIS A 44 -1.66 -9.97 12.28
N ASN A 45 -0.76 -10.95 12.27
CA ASN A 45 0.66 -10.68 12.09
C ASN A 45 1.06 -10.62 10.62
N TRP A 46 0.32 -11.32 9.77
CA TRP A 46 0.55 -11.35 8.33
C TRP A 46 -0.78 -11.47 7.60
N VAL A 47 -0.90 -10.71 6.51
CA VAL A 47 -2.05 -10.82 5.61
C VAL A 47 -1.60 -10.77 4.17
N TRP A 48 -2.38 -11.40 3.30
CA TRP A 48 -2.27 -11.26 1.85
C TRP A 48 -3.50 -10.52 1.37
N LEU A 49 -3.27 -9.38 0.74
CA LEU A 49 -4.31 -8.50 0.23
C LEU A 49 -4.38 -8.60 -1.29
N LYS A 50 -5.59 -8.45 -1.83
CA LYS A 50 -5.82 -8.46 -3.26
C LYS A 50 -6.83 -7.39 -3.65
N ARG A 51 -6.58 -6.71 -4.77
CA ARG A 51 -7.53 -5.81 -5.41
C ARG A 51 -7.32 -5.89 -6.91
N GLY A 52 -8.32 -6.44 -7.65
CA GLY A 52 -8.14 -6.69 -9.08
C GLY A 52 -6.97 -7.62 -9.35
N GLU A 53 -6.00 -7.17 -10.13
CA GLU A 53 -4.79 -7.93 -10.46
C GLU A 53 -3.62 -7.63 -9.52
N ILE A 54 -3.86 -6.86 -8.45
CA ILE A 54 -2.80 -6.41 -7.54
C ILE A 54 -2.79 -7.31 -6.31
N ASP A 55 -1.60 -7.79 -5.97
CA ASP A 55 -1.33 -8.55 -4.75
C ASP A 55 -0.36 -7.78 -3.87
N LEU A 56 -0.59 -7.80 -2.56
CA LEU A 56 0.28 -7.14 -1.59
C LEU A 56 0.21 -7.89 -0.27
N MET A 57 1.35 -8.17 0.32
CA MET A 57 1.40 -8.78 1.65
C MET A 57 1.84 -7.76 2.69
N LEU A 58 1.21 -7.80 3.86
CA LEU A 58 1.61 -7.00 5.01
C LEU A 58 2.08 -7.93 6.12
N ASN A 59 3.17 -7.58 6.75
CA ASN A 59 3.70 -8.31 7.89
C ASN A 59 4.04 -7.32 9.01
N THR A 60 3.74 -7.68 10.25
CA THR A 60 4.08 -6.79 11.38
C THR A 60 5.60 -6.73 11.57
N ALA A 61 6.13 -5.51 11.71
CA ALA A 61 7.55 -5.30 11.90
C ALA A 61 8.05 -5.80 13.26
N TYR A 62 7.15 -5.86 14.23
CA TYR A 62 7.45 -6.32 15.60
C TYR A 62 6.41 -7.32 16.04
N GLU A 63 6.81 -8.26 16.87
CA GLU A 63 5.85 -9.10 17.59
C GLU A 63 5.02 -8.22 18.52
N TYR A 64 3.76 -8.60 18.71
CA TYR A 64 2.79 -7.79 19.45
C TYR A 64 3.30 -7.33 20.83
N ASP A 65 3.91 -8.25 21.56
CA ASP A 65 4.41 -7.98 22.91
C ASP A 65 5.75 -7.21 22.93
N LYS A 66 6.39 -7.05 21.77
CA LYS A 66 7.70 -6.37 21.65
C LYS A 66 7.61 -5.07 20.87
N ARG A 67 6.43 -4.68 20.45
CA ARG A 67 6.25 -3.46 19.69
C ARG A 67 6.47 -2.24 20.59
N PRO A 68 7.37 -1.29 20.19
CA PRO A 68 7.55 -0.05 20.94
C PRO A 68 6.28 0.82 20.92
N PRO A 69 6.15 1.80 21.84
CA PRO A 69 4.95 2.66 21.89
C PRO A 69 4.71 3.50 20.64
N ALA A 70 5.76 3.79 19.87
CA ALA A 70 5.66 4.61 18.67
C ALA A 70 6.58 4.06 17.59
N PRO A 71 6.27 4.31 16.29
CA PRO A 71 7.15 3.90 15.21
C PRO A 71 8.51 4.58 15.28
N ASP A 72 9.55 3.88 14.83
CA ASP A 72 10.89 4.44 14.69
C ASP A 72 10.89 5.45 13.53
N PRO A 73 11.17 6.75 13.77
CA PRO A 73 11.15 7.77 12.71
C PRO A 73 12.14 7.48 11.57
N HIS A 74 13.28 6.88 11.88
CA HIS A 74 14.28 6.53 10.85
C HIS A 74 13.74 5.43 9.93
N ARG A 75 13.04 4.46 10.50
CA ARG A 75 12.43 3.39 9.73
C ARG A 75 11.33 3.94 8.81
N VAL A 76 10.45 4.78 9.34
CA VAL A 76 9.36 5.40 8.55
C VAL A 76 9.95 6.24 7.42
N ALA A 77 10.96 7.05 7.70
CA ALA A 77 11.62 7.87 6.67
C ALA A 77 12.25 7.01 5.57
N SER A 78 12.87 5.88 5.94
CA SER A 78 13.50 4.97 4.97
C SER A 78 12.50 4.31 4.03
N HIS A 79 11.26 4.10 4.49
CA HIS A 79 10.21 3.54 3.64
C HIS A 79 9.86 4.43 2.45
N GLY A 80 10.18 5.71 2.51
CA GLY A 80 9.99 6.64 1.40
C GLY A 80 10.81 6.29 0.15
N ASP A 81 11.85 5.46 0.29
CA ASP A 81 12.63 4.97 -0.85
C ASP A 81 11.95 3.80 -1.58
N THR A 82 10.88 3.25 -1.03
CA THR A 82 10.13 2.16 -1.65
C THR A 82 8.87 2.73 -2.31
N GLY A 83 8.78 2.55 -3.62
CA GLY A 83 7.62 2.98 -4.39
C GLY A 83 6.81 1.79 -4.90
N LEU A 84 5.51 1.83 -4.68
CA LEU A 84 4.56 0.87 -5.23
C LEU A 84 3.76 1.58 -6.31
N PHE A 85 3.99 1.22 -7.57
CA PHE A 85 3.33 1.85 -8.71
C PHE A 85 2.16 1.00 -9.16
N ILE A 86 0.98 1.59 -9.17
CA ILE A 86 -0.28 0.90 -9.47
C ILE A 86 -0.88 1.51 -10.74
N GLY A 87 -1.12 0.68 -11.75
CA GLY A 87 -1.81 1.11 -12.96
C GLY A 87 -3.29 1.36 -12.68
N ALA A 88 -3.77 2.56 -13.03
CA ALA A 88 -5.13 2.98 -12.77
C ALA A 88 -5.62 3.91 -13.89
N PRO A 89 -6.51 3.44 -14.78
CA PRO A 89 -6.93 4.25 -15.93
C PRO A 89 -7.56 5.60 -15.60
N ASP A 90 -8.25 5.71 -14.47
CA ASP A 90 -8.89 6.96 -14.06
C ASP A 90 -8.28 7.49 -12.77
N VAL A 91 -7.12 8.13 -12.90
CA VAL A 91 -6.40 8.69 -11.76
C VAL A 91 -7.19 9.80 -11.07
N ASP A 92 -7.95 10.60 -11.83
CA ASP A 92 -8.75 11.68 -11.25
C ASP A 92 -9.88 11.15 -10.36
N ALA A 93 -10.50 10.04 -10.76
CA ALA A 93 -11.54 9.40 -9.95
C ALA A 93 -10.96 8.88 -8.62
N ILE A 94 -9.74 8.33 -8.65
CA ILE A 94 -9.06 7.89 -7.44
C ILE A 94 -8.77 9.08 -6.53
N TYR A 95 -8.27 10.16 -7.08
CA TYR A 95 -8.01 11.39 -6.31
C TYR A 95 -9.29 11.87 -5.60
N ALA A 96 -10.41 11.97 -6.33
CA ALA A 96 -11.68 12.39 -5.76
C ALA A 96 -12.14 11.43 -4.65
N HIS A 97 -12.03 10.12 -4.88
CA HIS A 97 -12.41 9.11 -3.90
C HIS A 97 -11.57 9.22 -2.61
N LEU A 98 -10.25 9.32 -2.75
CA LEU A 98 -9.35 9.38 -1.60
C LEU A 98 -9.55 10.67 -0.79
N ARG A 99 -9.92 11.75 -1.45
CA ARG A 99 -10.28 12.99 -0.74
C ARG A 99 -11.52 12.81 0.13
N THR A 100 -12.51 12.06 -0.33
CA THR A 100 -13.70 11.74 0.48
C THR A 100 -13.36 10.90 1.71
N LYS A 101 -12.25 10.16 1.65
CA LYS A 101 -11.75 9.37 2.77
C LYS A 101 -10.82 10.16 3.70
N GLY A 102 -10.63 11.43 3.44
CA GLY A 102 -9.85 12.32 4.29
C GLY A 102 -8.35 12.27 4.07
N LEU A 103 -7.86 11.67 2.98
CA LEU A 103 -6.43 11.69 2.67
C LEU A 103 -6.01 13.07 2.20
N ASP A 104 -4.88 13.54 2.75
CA ASP A 104 -4.23 14.76 2.32
C ASP A 104 -3.13 14.38 1.31
N MET A 105 -3.24 14.92 0.10
CA MET A 105 -2.32 14.63 -0.99
C MET A 105 -2.39 15.73 -2.02
N LYS A 106 -1.32 15.85 -2.81
CA LYS A 106 -1.30 16.79 -3.92
C LYS A 106 -2.15 16.29 -5.08
N GLU A 107 -2.67 17.22 -5.88
CA GLU A 107 -3.42 16.88 -7.09
C GLU A 107 -2.57 16.04 -8.04
N PRO A 108 -3.21 15.20 -8.88
CA PRO A 108 -2.49 14.47 -9.91
C PRO A 108 -1.72 15.41 -10.84
N LYS A 109 -0.53 14.98 -11.25
CA LYS A 109 0.32 15.72 -12.19
C LYS A 109 0.73 14.82 -13.33
N ILE A 110 0.93 15.44 -14.50
CA ILE A 110 1.47 14.75 -15.66
C ILE A 110 2.99 14.87 -15.61
N ALA A 111 3.65 13.71 -15.48
CA ALA A 111 5.10 13.64 -15.48
C ALA A 111 5.67 13.97 -16.88
N PRO A 112 6.93 14.42 -16.97
CA PRO A 112 7.55 14.76 -18.27
C PRO A 112 7.48 13.63 -19.31
N TYR A 113 7.41 12.38 -18.85
CA TYR A 113 7.33 11.21 -19.74
C TYR A 113 5.87 10.81 -20.06
N GLY A 114 4.89 11.64 -19.75
CA GLY A 114 3.51 11.47 -20.22
C GLY A 114 2.58 10.64 -19.35
N MET A 115 3.00 10.29 -18.12
CA MET A 115 2.15 9.57 -17.18
C MET A 115 1.46 10.55 -16.22
N LYS A 116 0.15 10.41 -16.07
CA LYS A 116 -0.59 11.13 -15.02
C LYS A 116 -0.44 10.36 -13.72
N GLN A 117 0.05 11.02 -12.68
CA GLN A 117 0.46 10.38 -11.43
C GLN A 117 -0.19 11.02 -10.24
N LEU A 118 -0.64 10.19 -9.30
CA LEU A 118 -1.13 10.57 -7.99
C LEU A 118 -0.29 9.87 -6.95
N TYR A 119 0.43 10.62 -6.13
CA TYR A 119 1.28 10.08 -5.07
C TYR A 119 0.58 10.17 -3.73
N VAL A 120 0.57 9.06 -3.00
CA VAL A 120 0.09 8.99 -1.62
C VAL A 120 1.11 8.24 -0.77
N ARG A 121 1.05 8.43 0.54
CA ARG A 121 1.84 7.65 1.48
C ARG A 121 0.92 6.81 2.35
N ASP A 122 1.36 5.59 2.62
CA ASP A 122 0.64 4.73 3.55
C ASP A 122 0.99 5.09 5.01
N PRO A 123 0.34 4.46 6.02
CA PRO A 123 0.61 4.78 7.43
C PRO A 123 2.05 4.57 7.87
N ASP A 124 2.81 3.74 7.17
CA ASP A 124 4.21 3.42 7.50
C ASP A 124 5.22 4.20 6.65
N GLY A 125 4.76 5.15 5.83
CA GLY A 125 5.62 5.98 5.01
C GLY A 125 5.98 5.42 3.65
N TYR A 126 5.45 4.26 3.26
CA TYR A 126 5.65 3.73 1.90
C TYR A 126 4.95 4.60 0.87
N GLY A 127 5.65 4.89 -0.23
CA GLY A 127 5.08 5.65 -1.33
C GLY A 127 4.24 4.78 -2.24
N ILE A 128 3.05 5.25 -2.59
CA ILE A 128 2.16 4.61 -3.56
C ILE A 128 1.89 5.62 -4.66
N CYS A 129 2.04 5.20 -5.91
CA CYS A 129 1.75 6.04 -7.06
C CYS A 129 0.71 5.36 -7.95
N PHE A 130 -0.45 5.97 -8.09
CA PHE A 130 -1.44 5.57 -9.08
C PHE A 130 -1.12 6.30 -10.38
N GLN A 131 -0.99 5.59 -11.49
CA GLN A 131 -0.62 6.23 -12.74
C GLN A 131 -1.24 5.58 -13.96
N TRP A 132 -1.39 6.38 -15.01
CA TRP A 132 -1.84 5.95 -16.32
C TRP A 132 -1.38 6.94 -17.38
N LYS A 133 -1.37 6.51 -18.64
CA LYS A 133 -1.03 7.40 -19.75
C LYS A 133 -1.97 8.60 -19.77
N ALA A 134 -1.42 9.81 -19.83
CA ALA A 134 -2.21 11.05 -19.77
C ALA A 134 -3.17 11.20 -20.96
N ASN A 135 -2.81 10.67 -22.11
CA ASN A 135 -3.59 10.78 -23.36
C ASN A 135 -4.13 9.42 -23.82
N GLY A 136 -4.25 8.49 -22.90
CA GLY A 136 -4.59 7.10 -23.19
C GLY A 136 -6.04 6.78 -23.22
#